data_28be3b1b18b6c4ff1816d40d8d213e6d
#
_entry.id   28be3b1b18b6c4ff1816d40d8d213e6d
#
_cell.length_a   1.000
_cell.length_b   1.000
_cell.length_c   1.000
_cell.angle_alpha   90.00
_cell.angle_beta   90.00
_cell.angle_gamma   90.00
#
_symmetry.space_group_name_H-M   'P 1'
#
loop_
_entity.id
_entity.type
_entity.pdbx_description
1 polymer ?
#
loop_
_entity_poly.entity_id
_entity_poly.type
_entity_poly.pdbx_seq_one_letter_code
_entity_poly.pdbx_strand_id
1 'polypeptide(L)'
;MSYRAMYRVWRSQTFADVVGQQHITHTLQNAILQNKTSHAYLFSGPRGTGKTSVAKVFAKAINCEHKTEAMEPCNTCDVCQSITNGTLDDVLEIDAASNNGVDEIRDIRDKVKYAPTRVKYKIYIIDEVHMLSTGAFNALLKTLEEPPSNVIFILATTEPHKLPLTIISRCQRFDFKRITTADIVGRMQFILDTEKITYEEEALQIIGRAAEGGMRDALSLLDQTIAYNPAEILVENALMITGASSQQLLTSMVSAVASGDAQGAVKTLLHLLNEGKDATRLVEDLLLYYRDVMLYKQAPEFTETFERVTIDEAFKEVAEHVETALIYRYVAQLNEAQQQMRFSNHPQIYLEVTLVNMSQESIGTAIKTPTNAEVTNTDSEVSHGIIEALQQQIKQMQSQISDLSSREPAQGNQPAVKPARSGGRSAHSSGRRAKVETNAIHNVLDNATSDQLGLIRQNWSDILNMLMKSQAALLAEAEPVAASDQSFVIKFKYDIHCQMAMGNATFVEDVKAHVLRLTQQQLNIVGVPEEAWESIRSNFIAKRKSTDSTDSTNTSETTDAIDSMETPVTTNVSPAVAQAVALFGEELVEIKED
;
A
#
# COMPACT_ATOMS: atom_id res chain seq x y z
N MET A 1 20.61 -22.85 28.32
CA MET A 1 19.65 -22.93 27.19
C MET A 1 19.47 -21.53 26.63
N SER A 2 19.44 -21.34 25.31
CA SER A 2 19.15 -20.03 24.76
C SER A 2 17.69 -19.69 25.04
N TYR A 3 17.40 -18.48 25.49
CA TYR A 3 16.06 -17.95 25.68
C TYR A 3 15.24 -18.06 24.39
N ARG A 4 14.00 -18.55 24.51
CA ARG A 4 13.05 -18.61 23.40
C ARG A 4 11.79 -17.83 23.78
N ALA A 5 11.39 -16.90 22.94
CA ALA A 5 10.20 -16.08 23.15
C ALA A 5 8.94 -16.94 23.34
N MET A 6 8.03 -16.52 24.21
CA MET A 6 6.81 -17.26 24.57
C MET A 6 5.94 -17.62 23.37
N TYR A 7 5.78 -16.70 22.39
CA TYR A 7 5.00 -16.97 21.18
C TYR A 7 5.58 -18.10 20.31
N ARG A 8 6.87 -18.50 20.51
CA ARG A 8 7.51 -19.65 19.85
C ARG A 8 7.34 -20.94 20.66
N VAL A 9 7.48 -20.84 21.98
CA VAL A 9 7.36 -21.99 22.89
C VAL A 9 5.90 -22.48 22.93
N TRP A 10 4.96 -21.55 23.09
CA TRP A 10 3.54 -21.81 23.21
C TRP A 10 2.76 -21.78 21.88
N ARG A 11 3.47 -21.96 20.76
CA ARG A 11 2.85 -22.09 19.44
C ARG A 11 1.96 -23.35 19.42
N SER A 12 0.70 -23.19 18.96
CA SER A 12 -0.28 -24.27 18.86
C SER A 12 0.31 -25.49 18.16
N GLN A 13 0.19 -26.68 18.78
CA GLN A 13 0.69 -27.95 18.30
C GLN A 13 -0.43 -28.88 17.83
N THR A 14 -1.66 -28.65 18.28
CA THR A 14 -2.89 -29.39 17.96
C THR A 14 -3.96 -28.43 17.48
N PHE A 15 -5.03 -28.94 16.85
CA PHE A 15 -6.19 -28.10 16.51
C PHE A 15 -6.91 -27.61 17.76
N ALA A 16 -6.91 -28.37 18.84
CA ALA A 16 -7.46 -27.99 20.13
C ALA A 16 -6.73 -26.79 20.76
N ASP A 17 -5.44 -26.60 20.48
CA ASP A 17 -4.67 -25.44 20.93
C ASP A 17 -4.99 -24.15 20.18
N VAL A 18 -5.69 -24.26 19.05
CA VAL A 18 -6.01 -23.09 18.21
C VAL A 18 -7.23 -22.37 18.76
N VAL A 19 -7.02 -21.18 19.25
CA VAL A 19 -8.03 -20.37 19.91
C VAL A 19 -8.77 -19.51 18.89
N GLY A 20 -10.11 -19.37 19.04
CA GLY A 20 -10.95 -18.43 18.28
C GLY A 20 -11.24 -18.82 16.82
N GLN A 21 -10.75 -19.99 16.34
CA GLN A 21 -10.86 -20.41 14.92
C GLN A 21 -11.58 -21.76 14.75
N GLN A 22 -12.55 -22.12 15.63
CA GLN A 22 -13.20 -23.44 15.65
C GLN A 22 -13.82 -23.83 14.31
N HIS A 23 -14.41 -22.87 13.59
CA HIS A 23 -15.01 -23.12 12.27
C HIS A 23 -13.98 -23.61 11.22
N ILE A 24 -12.73 -23.13 11.32
CA ILE A 24 -11.62 -23.56 10.44
C ILE A 24 -11.11 -24.92 10.87
N THR A 25 -10.80 -25.09 12.16
CA THR A 25 -10.23 -26.34 12.68
C THR A 25 -11.17 -27.52 12.43
N HIS A 26 -12.48 -27.39 12.72
CA HIS A 26 -13.47 -28.44 12.44
C HIS A 26 -13.57 -28.76 10.94
N THR A 27 -13.54 -27.76 10.07
CA THR A 27 -13.61 -28.01 8.63
C THR A 27 -12.39 -28.77 8.13
N LEU A 28 -11.19 -28.41 8.61
CA LEU A 28 -9.94 -29.08 8.25
C LEU A 28 -9.87 -30.52 8.81
N GLN A 29 -10.33 -30.76 10.06
CA GLN A 29 -10.43 -32.09 10.65
C GLN A 29 -11.40 -32.98 9.86
N ASN A 30 -12.56 -32.46 9.47
CA ASN A 30 -13.53 -33.17 8.64
C ASN A 30 -12.97 -33.49 7.25
N ALA A 31 -12.21 -32.61 6.63
CA ALA A 31 -11.57 -32.87 5.34
C ALA A 31 -10.54 -34.02 5.45
N ILE A 32 -9.80 -34.09 6.54
CA ILE A 32 -8.86 -35.21 6.81
C ILE A 32 -9.63 -36.51 7.05
N LEU A 33 -10.69 -36.49 7.87
CA LEU A 33 -11.49 -37.64 8.20
C LEU A 33 -12.14 -38.27 6.95
N GLN A 34 -12.65 -37.43 6.04
CA GLN A 34 -13.29 -37.85 4.81
C GLN A 34 -12.31 -38.19 3.68
N ASN A 35 -10.99 -38.01 3.89
CA ASN A 35 -9.96 -38.07 2.85
C ASN A 35 -10.27 -37.17 1.63
N LYS A 36 -10.91 -36.02 1.85
CA LYS A 36 -11.26 -35.01 0.83
C LYS A 36 -10.43 -33.74 1.03
N THR A 37 -9.11 -33.88 1.02
CA THR A 37 -8.22 -32.73 1.10
C THR A 37 -8.09 -32.06 -0.26
N SER A 38 -8.15 -30.73 -0.30
CA SER A 38 -7.88 -29.95 -1.50
C SER A 38 -6.38 -29.91 -1.80
N HIS A 39 -6.02 -29.69 -3.05
CA HIS A 39 -4.63 -29.50 -3.48
C HIS A 39 -4.06 -28.12 -3.08
N ALA A 40 -4.92 -27.12 -2.84
CA ALA A 40 -4.49 -25.77 -2.46
C ALA A 40 -5.48 -25.14 -1.46
N TYR A 41 -4.90 -24.52 -0.44
CA TYR A 41 -5.59 -23.79 0.62
C TYR A 41 -5.09 -22.36 0.66
N LEU A 42 -6.01 -21.41 0.86
CA LEU A 42 -5.68 -20.01 1.10
C LEU A 42 -6.16 -19.60 2.49
N PHE A 43 -5.22 -19.32 3.40
CA PHE A 43 -5.49 -18.83 4.74
C PHE A 43 -5.32 -17.31 4.75
N SER A 44 -6.44 -16.58 4.83
CA SER A 44 -6.46 -15.12 4.84
C SER A 44 -6.95 -14.58 6.19
N GLY A 45 -6.43 -13.43 6.61
CA GLY A 45 -6.85 -12.76 7.84
C GLY A 45 -5.75 -11.96 8.53
N PRO A 46 -6.07 -11.24 9.61
CA PRO A 46 -5.14 -10.36 10.31
C PRO A 46 -3.88 -11.08 10.80
N ARG A 47 -2.84 -10.29 11.08
CA ARG A 47 -1.60 -10.80 11.67
C ARG A 47 -1.87 -11.41 13.04
N GLY A 48 -1.10 -12.41 13.44
CA GLY A 48 -1.18 -12.99 14.78
C GLY A 48 -2.37 -13.94 15.04
N THR A 49 -3.29 -14.15 14.07
CA THR A 49 -4.49 -14.98 14.23
C THR A 49 -4.28 -16.48 14.09
N GLY A 50 -3.04 -16.94 13.85
CA GLY A 50 -2.66 -18.35 13.86
C GLY A 50 -2.61 -19.03 12.47
N LYS A 51 -2.66 -18.30 11.34
CA LYS A 51 -2.62 -18.84 9.97
C LYS A 51 -1.51 -19.87 9.75
N THR A 52 -0.27 -19.47 9.98
CA THR A 52 0.92 -20.35 9.80
C THR A 52 0.97 -21.47 10.83
N SER A 53 0.44 -21.25 12.05
CA SER A 53 0.35 -22.31 13.08
C SER A 53 -0.64 -23.39 12.68
N VAL A 54 -1.84 -23.01 12.22
CA VAL A 54 -2.85 -23.96 11.71
C VAL A 54 -2.32 -24.68 10.47
N ALA A 55 -1.60 -23.99 9.57
CA ALA A 55 -0.97 -24.64 8.41
C ALA A 55 -0.02 -25.76 8.83
N LYS A 56 0.81 -25.52 9.87
CA LYS A 56 1.71 -26.56 10.41
C LYS A 56 0.96 -27.70 11.12
N VAL A 57 -0.06 -27.38 11.92
CA VAL A 57 -0.91 -28.39 12.57
C VAL A 57 -1.59 -29.26 11.52
N PHE A 58 -2.13 -28.67 10.48
CA PHE A 58 -2.75 -29.37 9.37
C PHE A 58 -1.77 -30.26 8.61
N ALA A 59 -0.56 -29.76 8.33
CA ALA A 59 0.51 -30.52 7.70
C ALA A 59 0.93 -31.75 8.55
N LYS A 60 1.01 -31.60 9.88
CA LYS A 60 1.23 -32.71 10.80
C LYS A 60 0.08 -33.70 10.80
N ALA A 61 -1.16 -33.22 10.91
CA ALA A 61 -2.35 -34.09 11.01
C ALA A 61 -2.56 -34.94 9.75
N ILE A 62 -2.30 -34.40 8.55
CA ILE A 62 -2.40 -35.16 7.30
C ILE A 62 -1.37 -36.28 7.23
N ASN A 63 -0.11 -35.98 7.64
CA ASN A 63 1.03 -36.86 7.48
C ASN A 63 1.30 -37.74 8.72
N CYS A 64 0.60 -37.53 9.84
CA CYS A 64 0.78 -38.30 11.05
C CYS A 64 0.21 -39.72 10.89
N GLU A 65 1.01 -40.72 11.22
CA GLU A 65 0.58 -42.13 11.21
C GLU A 65 -0.27 -42.49 12.44
N HIS A 66 0.00 -41.84 13.57
CA HIS A 66 -0.64 -42.08 14.86
C HIS A 66 -1.61 -40.95 15.28
N LYS A 67 -2.41 -40.45 14.34
CA LYS A 67 -3.42 -39.45 14.66
C LYS A 67 -4.54 -40.00 15.52
N THR A 68 -5.12 -39.13 16.34
CA THR A 68 -6.27 -39.52 17.19
C THR A 68 -7.56 -39.67 16.37
N GLU A 69 -8.63 -40.21 16.99
CA GLU A 69 -9.94 -40.26 16.36
C GLU A 69 -10.47 -38.87 15.94
N ALA A 70 -10.11 -37.83 16.68
CA ALA A 70 -10.41 -36.43 16.36
C ALA A 70 -9.50 -35.83 15.27
N MET A 71 -8.70 -36.62 14.57
CA MET A 71 -7.73 -36.19 13.54
C MET A 71 -6.64 -35.23 14.07
N GLU A 72 -6.35 -35.28 15.37
CA GLU A 72 -5.24 -34.53 15.97
C GLU A 72 -3.89 -35.21 15.70
N PRO A 73 -2.82 -34.46 15.42
CA PRO A 73 -1.47 -35.01 15.30
C PRO A 73 -0.95 -35.52 16.65
N CYS A 74 -0.25 -36.66 16.68
CA CYS A 74 0.26 -37.22 17.91
C CYS A 74 1.41 -36.43 18.58
N ASN A 75 2.09 -35.57 17.82
CA ASN A 75 3.26 -34.75 18.21
C ASN A 75 4.48 -35.53 18.76
N THR A 76 4.43 -36.85 18.81
CA THR A 76 5.47 -37.73 19.37
C THR A 76 6.21 -38.55 18.31
N CYS A 77 5.61 -38.82 17.14
CA CYS A 77 6.25 -39.55 16.05
C CYS A 77 7.32 -38.72 15.35
N ASP A 78 8.26 -39.37 14.67
CA ASP A 78 9.35 -38.73 13.94
C ASP A 78 8.86 -37.68 12.92
N VAL A 79 7.75 -37.96 12.22
CA VAL A 79 7.16 -37.05 11.23
C VAL A 79 6.69 -35.77 11.92
N CYS A 80 5.91 -35.88 13.01
CA CYS A 80 5.42 -34.71 13.73
C CYS A 80 6.58 -33.86 14.31
N GLN A 81 7.59 -34.50 14.87
CA GLN A 81 8.76 -33.81 15.43
C GLN A 81 9.60 -33.15 14.33
N SER A 82 9.82 -33.84 13.21
CA SER A 82 10.56 -33.27 12.06
C SER A 82 9.85 -32.07 11.45
N ILE A 83 8.51 -32.11 11.33
CA ILE A 83 7.73 -30.94 10.86
C ILE A 83 7.83 -29.78 11.86
N THR A 84 7.73 -30.06 13.16
CA THR A 84 7.85 -29.02 14.19
C THR A 84 9.22 -28.34 14.16
N ASN A 85 10.29 -29.12 13.97
CA ASN A 85 11.66 -28.64 13.90
C ASN A 85 12.04 -28.06 12.51
N GLY A 86 11.21 -28.23 11.49
CA GLY A 86 11.48 -27.77 10.11
C GLY A 86 12.59 -28.56 9.42
N THR A 87 12.79 -29.85 9.78
CA THR A 87 13.84 -30.72 9.22
C THR A 87 13.34 -31.72 8.19
N LEU A 88 12.03 -31.71 7.89
CA LEU A 88 11.42 -32.60 6.92
C LEU A 88 11.36 -31.95 5.54
N ASP A 89 12.11 -32.48 4.56
CA ASP A 89 12.17 -31.94 3.20
C ASP A 89 10.84 -32.02 2.44
N ASP A 90 9.93 -32.90 2.85
CA ASP A 90 8.61 -33.04 2.25
C ASP A 90 7.59 -31.99 2.77
N VAL A 91 7.92 -31.24 3.83
CA VAL A 91 7.08 -30.15 4.37
C VAL A 91 7.92 -28.89 4.47
N LEU A 92 7.80 -28.05 3.45
CA LEU A 92 8.60 -26.83 3.32
C LEU A 92 7.79 -25.60 3.72
N GLU A 93 8.32 -24.81 4.65
CA GLU A 93 7.82 -23.49 5.01
C GLU A 93 8.69 -22.41 4.36
N ILE A 94 8.07 -21.51 3.62
CA ILE A 94 8.73 -20.45 2.85
C ILE A 94 8.07 -19.15 3.24
N ASP A 95 8.87 -18.17 3.63
CA ASP A 95 8.44 -16.81 3.85
C ASP A 95 8.63 -16.03 2.53
N ALA A 96 7.52 -15.62 1.91
CA ALA A 96 7.55 -14.86 0.67
C ALA A 96 8.09 -13.44 0.84
N ALA A 97 8.18 -12.90 2.06
CA ALA A 97 8.81 -11.61 2.28
C ALA A 97 10.32 -11.64 2.02
N SER A 98 10.97 -12.78 2.31
CA SER A 98 12.39 -13.00 2.07
C SER A 98 12.70 -13.77 0.78
N ASN A 99 11.69 -14.48 0.19
CA ASN A 99 11.83 -15.34 -0.98
C ASN A 99 10.74 -15.01 -2.00
N ASN A 100 10.79 -13.83 -2.60
CA ASN A 100 9.73 -13.32 -3.48
C ASN A 100 10.03 -13.46 -4.99
N GLY A 101 11.20 -13.98 -5.34
CA GLY A 101 11.69 -14.07 -6.70
C GLY A 101 10.99 -15.16 -7.54
N VAL A 102 11.15 -15.05 -8.85
CA VAL A 102 10.60 -16.03 -9.80
C VAL A 102 11.37 -17.34 -9.74
N ASP A 103 12.67 -17.28 -9.46
CA ASP A 103 13.56 -18.44 -9.50
C ASP A 103 13.34 -19.37 -8.32
N GLU A 104 13.08 -18.81 -7.12
CA GLU A 104 12.71 -19.60 -5.94
C GLU A 104 11.40 -20.38 -6.17
N ILE A 105 10.43 -19.76 -6.80
CA ILE A 105 9.15 -20.42 -7.14
C ILE A 105 9.32 -21.43 -8.26
N ARG A 106 10.22 -21.21 -9.23
CA ARG A 106 10.59 -22.20 -10.24
C ARG A 106 11.25 -23.43 -9.63
N ASP A 107 12.12 -23.25 -8.65
CA ASP A 107 12.74 -24.34 -7.89
C ASP A 107 11.70 -25.19 -7.17
N ILE A 108 10.70 -24.53 -6.55
CA ILE A 108 9.57 -25.22 -5.92
C ILE A 108 8.80 -26.02 -6.97
N ARG A 109 8.44 -25.42 -8.11
CA ARG A 109 7.74 -26.06 -9.20
C ARG A 109 8.47 -27.30 -9.71
N ASP A 110 9.80 -27.24 -9.79
CA ASP A 110 10.60 -28.38 -10.25
C ASP A 110 10.71 -29.47 -9.18
N LYS A 111 10.77 -29.12 -7.89
CA LYS A 111 10.73 -30.05 -6.76
C LYS A 111 9.35 -30.73 -6.58
N VAL A 112 8.26 -30.05 -6.95
CA VAL A 112 6.88 -30.58 -6.87
C VAL A 112 6.67 -31.81 -7.75
N LYS A 113 7.41 -31.98 -8.83
CA LYS A 113 7.32 -33.12 -9.74
C LYS A 113 7.77 -34.44 -9.13
N TYR A 114 8.56 -34.38 -8.06
CA TYR A 114 9.08 -35.56 -7.39
C TYR A 114 8.15 -36.01 -6.27
N ALA A 115 7.93 -37.32 -6.17
CA ALA A 115 7.11 -37.92 -5.11
C ALA A 115 7.70 -37.63 -3.72
N PRO A 116 6.84 -37.56 -2.67
CA PRO A 116 7.31 -37.46 -1.30
C PRO A 116 8.15 -38.68 -0.92
N THR A 117 9.18 -38.48 -0.07
CA THR A 117 10.13 -39.54 0.30
C THR A 117 9.77 -40.24 1.60
N ARG A 118 9.27 -39.51 2.59
CA ARG A 118 9.04 -40.00 3.96
C ARG A 118 7.58 -39.93 4.43
N VAL A 119 6.74 -39.19 3.71
CA VAL A 119 5.35 -38.92 4.14
C VAL A 119 4.37 -39.14 2.99
N LYS A 120 3.07 -39.14 3.30
CA LYS A 120 2.01 -39.37 2.30
C LYS A 120 1.84 -38.16 1.36
N TYR A 121 1.94 -36.94 1.89
CA TYR A 121 1.72 -35.70 1.14
C TYR A 121 2.94 -34.77 1.29
N LYS A 122 3.38 -34.24 0.19
CA LYS A 122 4.36 -33.16 0.14
C LYS A 122 3.63 -31.83 0.28
N ILE A 123 4.04 -31.02 1.26
CA ILE A 123 3.31 -29.80 1.63
C ILE A 123 4.21 -28.59 1.52
N TYR A 124 3.72 -27.57 0.81
CA TYR A 124 4.38 -26.27 0.69
C TYR A 124 3.55 -25.22 1.41
N ILE A 125 4.07 -24.67 2.49
CA ILE A 125 3.48 -23.57 3.24
C ILE A 125 4.19 -22.30 2.82
N ILE A 126 3.47 -21.41 2.11
CA ILE A 126 4.01 -20.11 1.66
C ILE A 126 3.34 -19.04 2.51
N ASP A 127 4.12 -18.47 3.43
CA ASP A 127 3.65 -17.38 4.31
C ASP A 127 3.84 -16.02 3.64
N GLU A 128 2.97 -15.07 3.98
CA GLU A 128 2.88 -13.72 3.39
C GLU A 128 2.92 -13.74 1.85
N VAL A 129 2.16 -14.66 1.27
CA VAL A 129 2.18 -14.95 -0.18
C VAL A 129 1.92 -13.73 -1.05
N HIS A 130 1.27 -12.67 -0.53
CA HIS A 130 1.04 -11.41 -1.24
C HIS A 130 2.33 -10.65 -1.57
N MET A 131 3.46 -11.02 -0.95
CA MET A 131 4.78 -10.44 -1.22
C MET A 131 5.47 -11.02 -2.46
N LEU A 132 4.94 -12.10 -3.04
CA LEU A 132 5.47 -12.68 -4.26
C LEU A 132 5.36 -11.72 -5.44
N SER A 133 6.37 -11.72 -6.31
CA SER A 133 6.33 -10.97 -7.58
C SER A 133 5.26 -11.52 -8.52
N THR A 134 4.80 -10.71 -9.46
CA THR A 134 3.83 -11.12 -10.49
C THR A 134 4.35 -12.31 -11.31
N GLY A 135 5.65 -12.33 -11.61
CA GLY A 135 6.29 -13.44 -12.30
C GLY A 135 6.28 -14.73 -11.48
N ALA A 136 6.47 -14.66 -10.15
CA ALA A 136 6.41 -15.79 -9.24
C ALA A 136 4.97 -16.36 -9.15
N PHE A 137 3.94 -15.49 -9.09
CA PHE A 137 2.55 -15.95 -9.19
C PHE A 137 2.27 -16.71 -10.49
N ASN A 138 2.70 -16.17 -11.62
CA ASN A 138 2.51 -16.83 -12.93
C ASN A 138 3.23 -18.19 -13.01
N ALA A 139 4.41 -18.32 -12.38
CA ALA A 139 5.12 -19.59 -12.33
C ALA A 139 4.37 -20.66 -11.50
N LEU A 140 3.64 -20.22 -10.45
CA LEU A 140 2.85 -21.10 -9.57
C LEU A 140 1.53 -21.54 -10.21
N LEU A 141 0.92 -20.72 -11.08
CA LEU A 141 -0.40 -20.97 -11.69
C LEU A 141 -0.50 -22.36 -12.33
N LYS A 142 0.48 -22.74 -13.16
CA LYS A 142 0.46 -24.05 -13.85
C LYS A 142 0.42 -25.22 -12.87
N THR A 143 1.12 -25.12 -11.75
CA THR A 143 1.13 -26.16 -10.71
C THR A 143 -0.16 -26.21 -9.91
N LEU A 144 -0.83 -25.06 -9.74
CA LEU A 144 -2.15 -25.00 -9.10
C LEU A 144 -3.28 -25.46 -10.02
N GLU A 145 -3.13 -25.36 -11.33
CA GLU A 145 -4.10 -25.85 -12.33
C GLU A 145 -4.02 -27.37 -12.51
N GLU A 146 -2.81 -27.90 -12.58
CA GLU A 146 -2.55 -29.34 -12.79
C GLU A 146 -1.68 -29.86 -11.62
N PRO A 147 -2.24 -29.95 -10.39
CA PRO A 147 -1.47 -30.34 -9.22
C PRO A 147 -1.15 -31.85 -9.27
N PRO A 148 0.08 -32.25 -8.90
CA PRO A 148 0.39 -33.66 -8.65
C PRO A 148 -0.45 -34.21 -7.49
N SER A 149 -0.84 -35.48 -7.56
CA SER A 149 -1.81 -36.12 -6.65
C SER A 149 -1.42 -36.08 -5.16
N ASN A 150 -0.12 -35.98 -4.86
CA ASN A 150 0.41 -36.05 -3.49
C ASN A 150 1.01 -34.74 -3.00
N VAL A 151 0.59 -33.60 -3.59
CA VAL A 151 1.11 -32.28 -3.24
C VAL A 151 -0.02 -31.39 -2.73
N ILE A 152 0.23 -30.67 -1.66
CA ILE A 152 -0.71 -29.71 -1.08
C ILE A 152 0.01 -28.36 -0.91
N PHE A 153 -0.60 -27.29 -1.42
CA PHE A 153 -0.16 -25.92 -1.19
C PHE A 153 -1.01 -25.28 -0.08
N ILE A 154 -0.37 -24.59 0.86
CA ILE A 154 -1.02 -23.79 1.89
C ILE A 154 -0.46 -22.37 1.77
N LEU A 155 -1.25 -21.48 1.21
CA LEU A 155 -0.91 -20.07 1.01
C LEU A 155 -1.46 -19.26 2.18
N ALA A 156 -0.62 -18.55 2.92
CA ALA A 156 -1.06 -17.69 4.01
C ALA A 156 -0.82 -16.21 3.65
N THR A 157 -1.79 -15.33 3.98
CA THR A 157 -1.69 -13.90 3.69
C THR A 157 -2.44 -13.06 4.72
N THR A 158 -1.91 -11.87 4.97
CA THR A 158 -2.62 -10.80 5.69
C THR A 158 -3.44 -9.93 4.76
N GLU A 159 -3.11 -9.88 3.45
CA GLU A 159 -3.70 -8.98 2.46
C GLU A 159 -4.24 -9.74 1.24
N PRO A 160 -5.41 -10.38 1.36
CA PRO A 160 -5.98 -11.18 0.28
C PRO A 160 -6.32 -10.35 -0.97
N HIS A 161 -6.55 -9.04 -0.83
CA HIS A 161 -6.86 -8.14 -1.94
C HIS A 161 -5.67 -7.89 -2.89
N LYS A 162 -4.44 -8.14 -2.45
CA LYS A 162 -3.23 -8.05 -3.29
C LYS A 162 -2.99 -9.30 -4.13
N LEU A 163 -3.73 -10.39 -3.89
CA LEU A 163 -3.57 -11.63 -4.64
C LEU A 163 -4.32 -11.59 -5.97
N PRO A 164 -3.74 -12.12 -7.06
CA PRO A 164 -4.44 -12.29 -8.31
C PRO A 164 -5.68 -13.19 -8.15
N LEU A 165 -6.80 -12.81 -8.77
CA LEU A 165 -8.04 -13.60 -8.73
C LEU A 165 -7.85 -15.02 -9.31
N THR A 166 -6.91 -15.17 -10.23
CA THR A 166 -6.50 -16.46 -10.82
C THR A 166 -5.96 -17.45 -9.79
N ILE A 167 -5.25 -16.98 -8.76
CA ILE A 167 -4.78 -17.79 -7.62
C ILE A 167 -5.94 -18.09 -6.67
N ILE A 168 -6.70 -17.06 -6.27
CA ILE A 168 -7.79 -17.19 -5.31
C ILE A 168 -8.83 -18.22 -5.78
N SER A 169 -9.18 -18.21 -7.07
CA SER A 169 -10.18 -19.11 -7.66
C SER A 169 -9.77 -20.59 -7.66
N ARG A 170 -8.49 -20.91 -7.47
CA ARG A 170 -7.95 -22.28 -7.45
C ARG A 170 -7.68 -22.81 -6.05
N CYS A 171 -7.88 -21.99 -5.02
CA CYS A 171 -7.63 -22.32 -3.63
C CYS A 171 -8.93 -22.45 -2.85
N GLN A 172 -8.98 -23.40 -1.93
CA GLN A 172 -10.01 -23.42 -0.91
C GLN A 172 -9.68 -22.34 0.14
N ARG A 173 -10.52 -21.28 0.20
CA ARG A 173 -10.29 -20.12 1.06
C ARG A 173 -10.83 -20.33 2.46
N PHE A 174 -10.04 -19.91 3.47
CA PHE A 174 -10.37 -19.87 4.89
C PHE A 174 -10.03 -18.50 5.44
N ASP A 175 -11.04 -17.79 5.95
CA ASP A 175 -10.89 -16.46 6.50
C ASP A 175 -10.76 -16.54 8.02
N PHE A 176 -9.56 -16.23 8.52
CA PHE A 176 -9.25 -16.17 9.94
C PHE A 176 -9.80 -14.85 10.51
N LYS A 177 -10.52 -14.96 11.60
CA LYS A 177 -11.09 -13.82 12.31
C LYS A 177 -10.13 -13.32 13.39
N ARG A 178 -10.28 -12.08 13.83
CA ARG A 178 -9.65 -11.60 15.05
C ARG A 178 -10.12 -12.46 16.22
N ILE A 179 -9.20 -12.76 17.13
CA ILE A 179 -9.48 -13.55 18.33
C ILE A 179 -10.11 -12.60 19.36
N THR A 180 -11.14 -13.04 20.05
CA THR A 180 -11.77 -12.21 21.08
C THR A 180 -10.82 -11.97 22.25
N THR A 181 -10.95 -10.83 22.92
CA THR A 181 -10.13 -10.51 24.11
C THR A 181 -10.30 -11.59 25.19
N ALA A 182 -11.52 -12.10 25.39
CA ALA A 182 -11.80 -13.17 26.35
C ALA A 182 -11.01 -14.46 26.02
N ASP A 183 -10.98 -14.86 24.75
CA ASP A 183 -10.24 -16.05 24.30
C ASP A 183 -8.72 -15.86 24.45
N ILE A 184 -8.20 -14.65 24.20
CA ILE A 184 -6.78 -14.31 24.39
C ILE A 184 -6.43 -14.40 25.88
N VAL A 185 -7.24 -13.77 26.75
CA VAL A 185 -7.04 -13.80 28.21
C VAL A 185 -7.07 -15.23 28.72
N GLY A 186 -8.06 -16.04 28.33
CA GLY A 186 -8.13 -17.45 28.73
C GLY A 186 -6.89 -18.26 28.31
N ARG A 187 -6.32 -17.99 27.12
CA ARG A 187 -5.08 -18.65 26.70
C ARG A 187 -3.85 -18.18 27.50
N MET A 188 -3.77 -16.88 27.80
CA MET A 188 -2.69 -16.36 28.65
C MET A 188 -2.76 -16.92 30.07
N GLN A 189 -3.96 -17.00 30.69
CA GLN A 189 -4.18 -17.64 31.99
C GLN A 189 -3.68 -19.08 31.99
N PHE A 190 -4.09 -19.89 31.00
CA PHE A 190 -3.64 -21.27 30.86
C PHE A 190 -2.11 -21.39 30.82
N ILE A 191 -1.44 -20.49 30.08
CA ILE A 191 0.02 -20.47 29.98
C ILE A 191 0.66 -20.12 31.32
N LEU A 192 0.18 -19.07 31.97
CA LEU A 192 0.74 -18.59 33.25
C LEU A 192 0.53 -19.58 34.38
N ASP A 193 -0.63 -20.24 34.43
CA ASP A 193 -0.91 -21.32 35.38
C ASP A 193 0.05 -22.50 35.20
N THR A 194 0.38 -22.83 33.94
CA THR A 194 1.34 -23.91 33.62
C THR A 194 2.77 -23.53 34.00
N GLU A 195 3.16 -22.28 33.77
CA GLU A 195 4.49 -21.73 34.13
C GLU A 195 4.56 -21.33 35.63
N LYS A 196 3.43 -21.37 36.37
CA LYS A 196 3.30 -21.01 37.78
C LYS A 196 3.71 -19.57 38.09
N ILE A 197 3.32 -18.65 37.23
CA ILE A 197 3.51 -17.19 37.37
C ILE A 197 2.24 -16.60 37.92
N THR A 198 2.30 -15.79 38.96
CA THR A 198 1.16 -15.07 39.55
C THR A 198 0.80 -13.87 38.70
N TYR A 199 -0.49 -13.56 38.57
CA TYR A 199 -0.98 -12.48 37.74
C TYR A 199 -2.25 -11.84 38.29
N GLU A 200 -2.44 -10.58 37.99
CA GLU A 200 -3.71 -9.87 38.15
C GLU A 200 -4.56 -10.03 36.87
N GLU A 201 -5.83 -10.37 37.02
CA GLU A 201 -6.72 -10.60 35.86
C GLU A 201 -6.88 -9.34 35.02
N GLU A 202 -6.93 -8.15 35.66
CA GLU A 202 -7.00 -6.88 34.98
C GLU A 202 -5.77 -6.60 34.08
N ALA A 203 -4.59 -7.02 34.52
CA ALA A 203 -3.36 -6.92 33.71
C ALA A 203 -3.48 -7.71 32.41
N LEU A 204 -4.03 -8.93 32.47
CA LEU A 204 -4.24 -9.75 31.28
C LEU A 204 -5.29 -9.17 30.32
N GLN A 205 -6.33 -8.53 30.87
CA GLN A 205 -7.32 -7.83 30.06
C GLN A 205 -6.72 -6.64 29.31
N ILE A 206 -5.81 -5.90 29.93
CA ILE A 206 -5.07 -4.79 29.30
C ILE A 206 -4.20 -5.32 28.15
N ILE A 207 -3.42 -6.39 28.40
CA ILE A 207 -2.59 -7.01 27.36
C ILE A 207 -3.45 -7.57 26.23
N GLY A 208 -4.57 -8.24 26.56
CA GLY A 208 -5.48 -8.81 25.58
C GLY A 208 -6.13 -7.77 24.66
N ARG A 209 -6.49 -6.59 25.19
CA ARG A 209 -7.00 -5.45 24.40
C ARG A 209 -5.91 -4.87 23.50
N ALA A 210 -4.71 -4.65 24.07
CA ALA A 210 -3.58 -4.09 23.32
C ALA A 210 -3.11 -4.97 22.16
N ALA A 211 -3.40 -6.28 22.21
CA ALA A 211 -3.07 -7.23 21.16
C ALA A 211 -3.97 -7.19 19.92
N GLU A 212 -5.06 -6.42 19.94
CA GLU A 212 -5.97 -6.20 18.81
C GLU A 212 -6.44 -7.48 18.09
N GLY A 213 -6.64 -8.56 18.85
CA GLY A 213 -7.10 -9.85 18.33
C GLY A 213 -6.00 -10.75 17.77
N GLY A 214 -4.72 -10.42 17.98
CA GLY A 214 -3.55 -11.20 17.57
C GLY A 214 -2.94 -11.99 18.74
N MET A 215 -3.06 -13.32 18.78
CA MET A 215 -2.45 -14.15 19.84
C MET A 215 -0.92 -13.99 19.90
N ARG A 216 -0.26 -13.83 18.74
CA ARG A 216 1.22 -13.66 18.71
C ARG A 216 1.62 -12.36 19.39
N ASP A 217 0.87 -11.29 19.15
CA ASP A 217 1.16 -9.98 19.70
C ASP A 217 0.85 -9.97 21.20
N ALA A 218 -0.25 -10.62 21.63
CA ALA A 218 -0.56 -10.84 23.06
C ALA A 218 0.56 -11.57 23.80
N LEU A 219 1.05 -12.69 23.25
CA LEU A 219 2.13 -13.46 23.86
C LEU A 219 3.48 -12.71 23.83
N SER A 220 3.69 -11.83 22.87
CA SER A 220 4.88 -10.97 22.83
C SER A 220 4.84 -9.89 23.90
N LEU A 221 3.68 -9.25 24.13
CA LEU A 221 3.47 -8.29 25.22
C LEU A 221 3.57 -8.98 26.59
N LEU A 222 2.97 -10.17 26.72
CA LEU A 222 3.07 -10.98 27.94
C LEU A 222 4.53 -11.31 28.28
N ASP A 223 5.31 -11.73 27.29
CA ASP A 223 6.72 -12.05 27.41
C ASP A 223 7.54 -10.84 27.88
N GLN A 224 7.26 -9.66 27.34
CA GLN A 224 7.88 -8.40 27.79
C GLN A 224 7.49 -8.05 29.22
N THR A 225 6.23 -8.28 29.61
CA THR A 225 5.75 -8.01 30.98
C THR A 225 6.45 -8.94 31.98
N ILE A 226 6.59 -10.23 31.65
CA ILE A 226 7.33 -11.20 32.46
C ILE A 226 8.83 -10.84 32.53
N ALA A 227 9.43 -10.39 31.42
CA ALA A 227 10.81 -9.96 31.40
C ALA A 227 11.08 -8.75 32.32
N TYR A 228 10.07 -7.86 32.42
CA TYR A 228 10.14 -6.70 33.33
C TYR A 228 10.00 -7.10 34.79
N ASN A 229 9.02 -7.94 35.14
CA ASN A 229 8.83 -8.48 36.49
C ASN A 229 8.55 -9.99 36.42
N PRO A 230 9.58 -10.83 36.63
CA PRO A 230 9.44 -12.29 36.53
C PRO A 230 8.60 -12.96 37.62
N ALA A 231 8.34 -12.26 38.72
CA ALA A 231 7.64 -12.84 39.86
C ALA A 231 6.13 -12.75 39.74
N GLU A 232 5.63 -11.63 39.23
CA GLU A 232 4.21 -11.32 39.23
C GLU A 232 3.83 -10.33 38.11
N ILE A 233 2.71 -10.57 37.46
CA ILE A 233 2.17 -9.68 36.43
C ILE A 233 1.17 -8.72 37.08
N LEU A 234 1.59 -7.48 37.30
CA LEU A 234 0.80 -6.42 37.89
C LEU A 234 0.19 -5.52 36.80
N VAL A 235 -0.93 -4.89 37.13
CA VAL A 235 -1.60 -3.91 36.25
C VAL A 235 -0.66 -2.78 35.84
N GLU A 236 0.14 -2.24 36.76
CA GLU A 236 1.09 -1.16 36.48
C GLU A 236 2.11 -1.56 35.39
N ASN A 237 2.63 -2.80 35.46
CA ASN A 237 3.59 -3.31 34.49
C ASN A 237 2.93 -3.51 33.12
N ALA A 238 1.72 -4.04 33.09
CA ALA A 238 0.94 -4.21 31.86
C ALA A 238 0.64 -2.88 31.19
N LEU A 239 0.22 -1.86 31.95
CA LEU A 239 -0.01 -0.49 31.48
C LEU A 239 1.26 0.13 30.87
N MET A 240 2.41 -0.05 31.54
CA MET A 240 3.68 0.48 31.06
C MET A 240 4.11 -0.19 29.73
N ILE A 241 4.08 -1.52 29.67
CA ILE A 241 4.52 -2.28 28.49
C ILE A 241 3.58 -2.09 27.31
N THR A 242 2.28 -2.07 27.52
CA THR A 242 1.30 -1.86 26.46
C THR A 242 1.23 -0.40 26.02
N GLY A 243 1.78 0.53 26.81
CA GLY A 243 1.65 1.96 26.63
C GLY A 243 0.24 2.50 26.96
N ALA A 244 -0.58 1.74 27.68
CA ALA A 244 -1.93 2.15 28.04
C ALA A 244 -1.94 3.22 29.15
N SER A 245 -0.85 3.42 29.91
CA SER A 245 -0.68 4.60 30.78
C SER A 245 -0.73 5.90 29.97
N SER A 246 -0.43 5.86 28.68
CA SER A 246 -0.62 7.00 27.81
C SER A 246 -2.09 7.32 27.51
N GLN A 247 -3.04 6.42 27.78
CA GLN A 247 -4.47 6.72 27.61
C GLN A 247 -4.93 7.78 28.65
N GLN A 248 -4.50 7.67 29.89
CA GLN A 248 -4.81 8.69 30.89
C GLN A 248 -4.25 10.06 30.50
N LEU A 249 -3.03 10.08 29.94
CA LEU A 249 -2.43 11.30 29.41
C LEU A 249 -3.18 11.81 28.17
N LEU A 250 -3.65 10.92 27.28
CA LEU A 250 -4.51 11.31 26.15
C LEU A 250 -5.83 11.89 26.64
N THR A 251 -6.49 11.26 27.61
CA THR A 251 -7.71 11.79 28.21
C THR A 251 -7.48 13.15 28.86
N SER A 252 -6.37 13.33 29.59
CA SER A 252 -6.01 14.63 30.18
C SER A 252 -5.72 15.69 29.12
N MET A 253 -5.07 15.33 28.01
CA MET A 253 -4.82 16.23 26.89
C MET A 253 -6.13 16.64 26.20
N VAL A 254 -7.03 15.70 25.93
CA VAL A 254 -8.35 15.97 25.34
C VAL A 254 -9.21 16.82 26.28
N SER A 255 -9.19 16.56 27.59
CA SER A 255 -9.87 17.38 28.60
C SER A 255 -9.31 18.82 28.62
N ALA A 256 -8.00 19.00 28.53
CA ALA A 256 -7.37 20.32 28.40
C ALA A 256 -7.80 21.05 27.13
N VAL A 257 -7.85 20.35 25.99
CA VAL A 257 -8.38 20.91 24.73
C VAL A 257 -9.84 21.31 24.88
N ALA A 258 -10.68 20.46 25.47
CA ALA A 258 -12.10 20.71 25.67
C ALA A 258 -12.37 21.91 26.57
N SER A 259 -11.54 22.12 27.61
CA SER A 259 -11.60 23.28 28.52
C SER A 259 -10.95 24.54 27.96
N GLY A 260 -10.32 24.47 26.77
CA GLY A 260 -9.60 25.60 26.16
C GLY A 260 -8.21 25.87 26.74
N ASP A 261 -7.68 24.96 27.57
CA ASP A 261 -6.32 25.07 28.12
C ASP A 261 -5.26 24.58 27.12
N ALA A 262 -4.89 25.45 26.19
CA ALA A 262 -3.85 25.17 25.20
C ALA A 262 -2.49 24.86 25.86
N GLN A 263 -2.17 25.51 26.99
CA GLN A 263 -0.91 25.29 27.70
C GLN A 263 -0.85 23.88 28.31
N GLY A 264 -1.94 23.43 28.95
CA GLY A 264 -2.08 22.08 29.49
C GLY A 264 -1.98 21.02 28.40
N ALA A 265 -2.68 21.24 27.28
CA ALA A 265 -2.66 20.32 26.15
C ALA A 265 -1.25 20.15 25.56
N VAL A 266 -0.53 21.24 25.28
CA VAL A 266 0.85 21.20 24.77
C VAL A 266 1.82 20.61 25.80
N LYS A 267 1.67 20.90 27.08
CA LYS A 267 2.51 20.33 28.13
C LYS A 267 2.35 18.81 28.20
N THR A 268 1.13 18.30 28.10
CA THR A 268 0.84 16.85 28.08
C THR A 268 1.40 16.20 26.81
N LEU A 269 1.29 16.86 25.65
CA LEU A 269 1.92 16.41 24.40
C LEU A 269 3.42 16.26 24.56
N LEU A 270 4.12 17.30 25.09
CA LEU A 270 5.57 17.25 25.30
C LEU A 270 5.97 16.12 26.27
N HIS A 271 5.14 15.83 27.28
CA HIS A 271 5.37 14.69 28.17
C HIS A 271 5.31 13.36 27.40
N LEU A 272 4.30 13.15 26.57
CA LEU A 272 4.15 11.94 25.75
C LEU A 272 5.32 11.77 24.74
N LEU A 273 5.76 12.86 24.12
CA LEU A 273 6.92 12.84 23.20
C LEU A 273 8.22 12.51 23.95
N ASN A 274 8.41 13.02 25.17
CA ASN A 274 9.59 12.71 26.00
C ASN A 274 9.59 11.24 26.49
N GLU A 275 8.42 10.61 26.61
CA GLU A 275 8.28 9.17 26.85
C GLU A 275 8.60 8.31 25.59
N GLY A 276 8.94 8.96 24.47
CA GLY A 276 9.32 8.28 23.23
C GLY A 276 8.15 7.96 22.29
N LYS A 277 6.98 8.56 22.49
CA LYS A 277 5.86 8.42 21.54
C LYS A 277 6.14 9.21 20.27
N ASP A 278 5.80 8.62 19.14
CA ASP A 278 5.87 9.28 17.84
C ASP A 278 4.67 10.22 17.64
N ALA A 279 4.93 11.44 17.14
CA ALA A 279 3.90 12.45 16.94
C ALA A 279 2.82 12.00 15.93
N THR A 280 3.19 11.28 14.88
CA THR A 280 2.25 10.77 13.86
C THR A 280 1.31 9.74 14.48
N ARG A 281 1.85 8.88 15.33
CA ARG A 281 1.08 7.88 16.04
C ARG A 281 0.13 8.50 17.07
N LEU A 282 0.55 9.59 17.73
CA LEU A 282 -0.31 10.34 18.64
C LEU A 282 -1.52 10.97 17.94
N VAL A 283 -1.36 11.44 16.70
CA VAL A 283 -2.51 11.91 15.89
C VAL A 283 -3.50 10.78 15.61
N GLU A 284 -3.01 9.58 15.29
CA GLU A 284 -3.86 8.40 15.08
C GLU A 284 -4.60 8.01 16.36
N ASP A 285 -3.91 8.02 17.49
CA ASP A 285 -4.51 7.74 18.80
C ASP A 285 -5.59 8.78 19.17
N LEU A 286 -5.36 10.07 18.88
CA LEU A 286 -6.35 11.13 19.08
C LEU A 286 -7.58 10.97 18.16
N LEU A 287 -7.38 10.64 16.89
CA LEU A 287 -8.47 10.39 15.95
C LEU A 287 -9.34 9.23 16.42
N LEU A 288 -8.73 8.14 16.89
CA LEU A 288 -9.45 7.00 17.45
C LEU A 288 -10.18 7.37 18.75
N TYR A 289 -9.56 8.17 19.62
CA TYR A 289 -10.18 8.65 20.85
C TYR A 289 -11.44 9.48 20.56
N TYR A 290 -11.37 10.45 19.65
CA TYR A 290 -12.54 11.26 19.28
C TYR A 290 -13.62 10.44 18.56
N ARG A 291 -13.25 9.43 17.76
CA ARG A 291 -14.20 8.46 17.21
C ARG A 291 -14.95 7.73 18.33
N ASP A 292 -14.23 7.25 19.33
CA ASP A 292 -14.81 6.50 20.44
C ASP A 292 -15.73 7.39 21.29
N VAL A 293 -15.33 8.65 21.54
CA VAL A 293 -16.20 9.65 22.18
C VAL A 293 -17.49 9.87 21.37
N MET A 294 -17.40 9.98 20.05
CA MET A 294 -18.57 10.17 19.19
C MET A 294 -19.48 8.93 19.19
N LEU A 295 -18.90 7.73 19.13
CA LEU A 295 -19.67 6.48 19.21
C LEU A 295 -20.36 6.33 20.56
N TYR A 296 -19.69 6.64 21.68
CA TYR A 296 -20.28 6.61 23.01
C TYR A 296 -21.49 7.55 23.13
N LYS A 297 -21.43 8.75 22.52
CA LYS A 297 -22.55 9.72 22.51
C LYS A 297 -23.75 9.24 21.69
N GLN A 298 -23.53 8.59 20.55
CA GLN A 298 -24.60 8.23 19.61
C GLN A 298 -25.14 6.82 19.83
N ALA A 299 -24.34 5.90 20.34
CA ALA A 299 -24.69 4.50 20.50
C ALA A 299 -24.01 3.90 21.74
N PRO A 300 -24.44 4.30 22.97
CA PRO A 300 -23.81 3.84 24.21
C PRO A 300 -23.94 2.33 24.47
N GLU A 301 -24.83 1.64 23.76
CA GLU A 301 -25.01 0.19 23.86
C GLU A 301 -23.92 -0.62 23.14
N PHE A 302 -23.16 0.00 22.22
CA PHE A 302 -22.07 -0.65 21.48
C PHE A 302 -20.73 -0.64 22.24
N THR A 303 -20.75 -0.80 23.56
CA THR A 303 -19.55 -0.80 24.42
C THR A 303 -18.52 -1.90 24.05
N GLU A 304 -18.95 -2.99 23.42
CA GLU A 304 -18.06 -4.07 22.93
C GLU A 304 -17.17 -3.64 21.74
N THR A 305 -17.49 -2.51 21.11
CA THR A 305 -16.77 -2.01 19.92
C THR A 305 -15.60 -1.08 20.28
N PHE A 306 -15.50 -0.67 21.55
CA PHE A 306 -14.39 0.16 22.03
C PHE A 306 -13.15 -0.70 22.26
N GLU A 307 -12.37 -0.87 21.21
CA GLU A 307 -11.20 -1.76 21.24
C GLU A 307 -10.02 -1.17 22.02
N ARG A 308 -9.92 0.17 22.14
CA ARG A 308 -8.75 0.86 22.69
C ARG A 308 -8.99 1.71 23.92
N VAL A 309 -10.21 2.22 24.12
CA VAL A 309 -10.49 3.13 25.22
C VAL A 309 -11.18 2.39 26.37
N THR A 310 -10.61 2.48 27.56
CA THR A 310 -11.30 2.07 28.80
C THR A 310 -12.29 3.17 29.15
N ILE A 311 -13.58 2.83 29.28
CA ILE A 311 -14.62 3.77 29.68
C ILE A 311 -14.49 4.02 31.17
N ASP A 312 -13.60 4.93 31.54
CA ASP A 312 -13.45 5.44 32.90
C ASP A 312 -14.32 6.69 33.14
N GLU A 313 -14.34 7.19 34.36
CA GLU A 313 -15.11 8.39 34.69
C GLU A 313 -14.60 9.63 33.95
N ALA A 314 -13.29 9.74 33.76
CA ALA A 314 -12.67 10.84 33.03
C ALA A 314 -13.06 10.84 31.54
N PHE A 315 -13.15 9.66 30.91
CA PHE A 315 -13.64 9.53 29.53
C PHE A 315 -15.12 9.97 29.43
N LYS A 316 -15.98 9.54 30.38
CA LYS A 316 -17.38 9.90 30.38
C LYS A 316 -17.56 11.42 30.54
N GLU A 317 -16.79 12.03 31.44
CA GLU A 317 -16.80 13.48 31.66
C GLU A 317 -16.42 14.24 30.38
N VAL A 318 -15.35 13.80 29.66
CA VAL A 318 -14.99 14.38 28.37
C VAL A 318 -16.09 14.17 27.33
N ALA A 319 -16.69 12.98 27.29
CA ALA A 319 -17.76 12.67 26.35
C ALA A 319 -18.99 13.55 26.58
N GLU A 320 -19.34 13.86 27.83
CA GLU A 320 -20.47 14.75 28.17
C GLU A 320 -20.20 16.21 27.80
N HIS A 321 -18.98 16.71 28.05
CA HIS A 321 -18.63 18.12 27.88
C HIS A 321 -18.37 18.54 26.44
N VAL A 322 -17.79 17.66 25.58
CA VAL A 322 -17.46 18.02 24.22
C VAL A 322 -18.66 17.93 23.29
N GLU A 323 -19.05 19.03 22.64
CA GLU A 323 -20.16 19.07 21.69
C GLU A 323 -19.83 18.24 20.42
N THR A 324 -20.80 17.50 19.89
CA THR A 324 -20.62 16.65 18.70
C THR A 324 -20.13 17.44 17.48
N ALA A 325 -20.59 18.68 17.31
CA ALA A 325 -20.15 19.55 16.22
C ALA A 325 -18.65 19.90 16.31
N LEU A 326 -18.13 20.04 17.53
CA LEU A 326 -16.69 20.27 17.77
C LEU A 326 -15.87 19.02 17.45
N ILE A 327 -16.36 17.83 17.80
CA ILE A 327 -15.66 16.58 17.51
C ILE A 327 -15.41 16.44 15.99
N TYR A 328 -16.40 16.74 15.15
CA TYR A 328 -16.21 16.69 13.68
C TYR A 328 -15.13 17.67 13.21
N ARG A 329 -15.06 18.86 13.78
CA ARG A 329 -14.01 19.84 13.44
C ARG A 329 -12.63 19.36 13.90
N TYR A 330 -12.52 18.82 15.10
CA TYR A 330 -11.29 18.27 15.63
C TYR A 330 -10.76 17.11 14.77
N VAL A 331 -11.65 16.20 14.37
CA VAL A 331 -11.29 15.11 13.46
C VAL A 331 -10.81 15.66 12.11
N ALA A 332 -11.45 16.71 11.57
CA ALA A 332 -11.02 17.33 10.31
C ALA A 332 -9.63 17.97 10.45
N GLN A 333 -9.36 18.73 11.52
CA GLN A 333 -8.06 19.35 11.78
C GLN A 333 -6.94 18.32 12.01
N LEU A 334 -7.23 17.25 12.75
CA LEU A 334 -6.26 16.16 12.96
C LEU A 334 -5.95 15.42 11.67
N ASN A 335 -6.93 15.18 10.79
CA ASN A 335 -6.69 14.59 9.47
C ASN A 335 -5.84 15.50 8.57
N GLU A 336 -6.07 16.81 8.60
CA GLU A 336 -5.24 17.77 7.87
C GLU A 336 -3.80 17.77 8.41
N ALA A 337 -3.64 17.82 9.73
CA ALA A 337 -2.33 17.71 10.38
C ALA A 337 -1.63 16.41 9.98
N GLN A 338 -2.32 15.26 9.99
CA GLN A 338 -1.75 13.98 9.59
C GLN A 338 -1.23 13.99 8.14
N GLN A 339 -1.94 14.63 7.22
CA GLN A 339 -1.50 14.76 5.84
C GLN A 339 -0.26 15.65 5.71
N GLN A 340 -0.21 16.77 6.45
CA GLN A 340 0.94 17.69 6.44
C GLN A 340 2.18 17.06 7.07
N MET A 341 2.02 16.26 8.14
CA MET A 341 3.11 15.57 8.83
C MET A 341 3.82 14.54 7.95
N ARG A 342 3.14 13.91 6.99
CA ARG A 342 3.73 12.89 6.10
C ARG A 342 4.95 13.37 5.32
N PHE A 343 5.01 14.66 5.01
CA PHE A 343 6.06 15.25 4.18
C PHE A 343 6.98 16.19 4.98
N SER A 344 6.81 16.24 6.31
CA SER A 344 7.57 17.16 7.18
C SER A 344 8.68 16.43 7.93
N ASN A 345 9.82 17.10 8.05
CA ASN A 345 10.92 16.66 8.93
C ASN A 345 10.64 16.94 10.42
N HIS A 346 9.61 17.73 10.72
CA HIS A 346 9.24 18.14 12.09
C HIS A 346 7.74 17.94 12.33
N PRO A 347 7.24 16.68 12.38
CA PRO A 347 5.82 16.38 12.55
C PRO A 347 5.26 16.92 13.87
N GLN A 348 6.06 16.99 14.92
CA GLN A 348 5.70 17.52 16.23
C GLN A 348 5.10 18.93 16.18
N ILE A 349 5.67 19.85 15.37
CA ILE A 349 5.21 21.24 15.29
C ILE A 349 3.78 21.33 14.77
N TYR A 350 3.43 20.50 13.79
CA TYR A 350 2.06 20.47 13.24
C TYR A 350 1.04 20.03 14.30
N LEU A 351 1.38 19.04 15.12
CA LEU A 351 0.51 18.59 16.20
C LEU A 351 0.37 19.65 17.30
N GLU A 352 1.44 20.32 17.68
CA GLU A 352 1.42 21.42 18.64
C GLU A 352 0.46 22.55 18.18
N VAL A 353 0.62 22.99 16.91
CA VAL A 353 -0.24 24.04 16.33
C VAL A 353 -1.69 23.60 16.27
N THR A 354 -1.94 22.34 15.88
CA THR A 354 -3.29 21.79 15.79
C THR A 354 -3.98 21.76 17.16
N LEU A 355 -3.30 21.33 18.22
CA LEU A 355 -3.84 21.33 19.59
C LEU A 355 -4.16 22.75 20.08
N VAL A 356 -3.30 23.73 19.78
CA VAL A 356 -3.56 25.14 20.12
C VAL A 356 -4.82 25.63 19.39
N ASN A 357 -4.97 25.35 18.09
CA ASN A 357 -6.14 25.76 17.31
C ASN A 357 -7.42 25.12 17.85
N MET A 358 -7.40 23.81 18.13
CA MET A 358 -8.52 23.07 18.74
C MET A 358 -8.94 23.66 20.07
N SER A 359 -7.97 24.02 20.93
CA SER A 359 -8.25 24.63 22.23
C SER A 359 -8.89 26.02 22.12
N GLN A 360 -8.50 26.82 21.10
CA GLN A 360 -9.10 28.14 20.86
C GLN A 360 -10.54 28.04 20.36
N GLU A 361 -10.86 27.03 19.53
CA GLU A 361 -12.24 26.80 19.07
C GLU A 361 -13.19 26.41 20.21
N SER A 362 -12.70 25.70 21.23
CA SER A 362 -13.49 25.37 22.42
C SER A 362 -13.96 26.62 23.15
N ILE A 363 -13.12 27.63 23.29
CA ILE A 363 -13.46 28.90 23.94
C ILE A 363 -14.50 29.68 23.11
N GLY A 364 -14.35 29.66 21.76
CA GLY A 364 -15.26 30.37 20.85
C GLY A 364 -16.71 29.86 20.86
N THR A 365 -16.92 28.58 21.22
CA THR A 365 -18.27 27.98 21.37
C THR A 365 -18.90 28.26 22.74
N ALA A 366 -18.10 28.37 23.80
CA ALA A 366 -18.59 28.65 25.14
C ALA A 366 -19.18 30.07 25.29
N ILE A 367 -18.87 31.00 24.40
CA ILE A 367 -19.35 32.40 24.44
C ILE A 367 -20.72 32.57 23.72
N LYS A 368 -21.28 31.52 23.10
CA LYS A 368 -22.60 31.59 22.42
C LYS A 368 -23.75 30.97 23.20
N THR A 369 -23.90 31.33 24.48
CA THR A 369 -25.21 31.26 25.17
C THR A 369 -25.90 32.62 24.96
N PRO A 370 -27.08 32.70 24.33
CA PRO A 370 -27.74 33.99 24.18
C PRO A 370 -28.42 34.38 25.47
N THR A 371 -27.74 35.19 26.28
CA THR A 371 -28.42 36.02 27.25
C THR A 371 -28.94 37.27 26.51
N ASN A 372 -30.24 37.45 26.49
CA ASN A 372 -30.88 38.69 26.03
C ASN A 372 -30.23 39.91 26.70
N ALA A 373 -29.43 40.66 26.00
CA ALA A 373 -29.03 42.01 26.35
C ALA A 373 -28.90 42.82 25.06
N GLU A 374 -29.54 43.93 25.04
CA GLU A 374 -29.71 44.90 23.96
C GLU A 374 -28.44 45.16 23.14
N VAL A 375 -28.60 44.99 21.83
CA VAL A 375 -27.59 45.32 20.81
C VAL A 375 -27.48 46.84 20.72
N THR A 376 -26.40 47.40 21.20
CA THR A 376 -25.96 48.75 20.80
C THR A 376 -25.19 48.64 19.48
N ASN A 377 -25.79 49.25 18.46
CA ASN A 377 -25.28 49.35 17.07
C ASN A 377 -24.00 50.17 17.03
N THR A 378 -22.82 49.53 16.96
CA THR A 378 -21.58 50.22 16.57
C THR A 378 -20.59 49.37 15.74
N ASP A 379 -20.81 48.06 15.56
CA ASP A 379 -19.88 47.20 14.77
C ASP A 379 -20.39 46.76 13.37
N SER A 380 -21.59 47.22 12.95
CA SER A 380 -22.13 46.85 11.65
C SER A 380 -21.62 47.72 10.49
N GLU A 381 -21.04 48.88 10.72
CA GLU A 381 -20.55 49.75 9.66
C GLU A 381 -19.18 49.29 9.09
N VAL A 382 -18.32 48.67 9.88
CA VAL A 382 -17.00 48.22 9.43
C VAL A 382 -17.13 46.93 8.60
N SER A 383 -18.05 46.04 8.98
CA SER A 383 -18.30 44.79 8.23
C SER A 383 -19.00 45.02 6.89
N HIS A 384 -19.90 46.01 6.81
CA HIS A 384 -20.56 46.39 5.54
C HIS A 384 -19.55 46.99 4.54
N GLY A 385 -18.63 47.83 4.99
CA GLY A 385 -17.62 48.44 4.10
C GLY A 385 -16.66 47.42 3.47
N ILE A 386 -16.29 46.36 4.22
CA ILE A 386 -15.45 45.28 3.71
C ILE A 386 -16.19 44.41 2.70
N ILE A 387 -17.47 44.10 2.96
CA ILE A 387 -18.31 43.30 2.06
C ILE A 387 -18.58 44.07 0.75
N GLU A 388 -18.85 45.39 0.81
CA GLU A 388 -19.02 46.23 -0.39
C GLU A 388 -17.71 46.36 -1.19
N ALA A 389 -16.56 46.49 -0.52
CA ALA A 389 -15.26 46.54 -1.21
C ALA A 389 -14.94 45.21 -1.92
N LEU A 390 -15.21 44.05 -1.30
CA LEU A 390 -15.08 42.73 -1.89
C LEU A 390 -16.04 42.51 -3.06
N GLN A 391 -17.30 42.96 -2.94
CA GLN A 391 -18.27 42.90 -4.04
C GLN A 391 -17.87 43.79 -5.22
N GLN A 392 -17.29 44.96 -4.98
CA GLN A 392 -16.73 45.81 -6.05
C GLN A 392 -15.54 45.18 -6.76
N GLN A 393 -14.64 44.50 -6.01
CA GLN A 393 -13.52 43.76 -6.62
C GLN A 393 -13.99 42.58 -7.47
N ILE A 394 -14.99 41.83 -7.02
CA ILE A 394 -15.60 40.74 -7.80
C ILE A 394 -16.24 41.28 -9.08
N LYS A 395 -16.94 42.38 -9.00
CA LYS A 395 -17.54 43.03 -10.18
C LYS A 395 -16.51 43.54 -11.18
N GLN A 396 -15.39 44.08 -10.67
CA GLN A 396 -14.28 44.53 -11.51
C GLN A 396 -13.57 43.38 -12.22
N MET A 397 -13.35 42.25 -11.52
CA MET A 397 -12.79 41.05 -12.14
C MET A 397 -13.74 40.41 -13.15
N GLN A 398 -15.06 40.43 -12.91
CA GLN A 398 -16.07 39.95 -13.87
C GLN A 398 -16.11 40.81 -15.13
N SER A 399 -15.98 42.16 -15.01
CA SER A 399 -15.90 43.03 -16.17
C SER A 399 -14.62 42.84 -16.98
N GLN A 400 -13.47 42.61 -16.32
CA GLN A 400 -12.22 42.29 -17.00
C GLN A 400 -12.26 40.94 -17.74
N ILE A 401 -12.94 39.95 -17.20
CA ILE A 401 -13.16 38.65 -17.85
C ILE A 401 -14.11 38.84 -19.07
N SER A 402 -15.15 39.67 -18.97
CA SER A 402 -16.05 39.92 -20.09
C SER A 402 -15.37 40.74 -21.21
N ASP A 403 -14.50 41.67 -20.88
CA ASP A 403 -13.70 42.45 -21.84
C ASP A 403 -12.61 41.61 -22.53
N LEU A 404 -12.05 40.62 -21.83
CA LEU A 404 -11.13 39.66 -22.44
C LEU A 404 -11.85 38.61 -23.31
N SER A 405 -13.09 38.27 -22.98
CA SER A 405 -13.92 37.35 -23.80
C SER A 405 -14.54 38.01 -25.05
N SER A 406 -14.62 39.33 -25.07
CA SER A 406 -15.16 40.13 -26.21
C SER A 406 -14.12 40.57 -27.24
N ARG A 407 -12.81 40.27 -27.02
CA ARG A 407 -11.78 40.46 -28.05
C ARG A 407 -11.73 39.25 -28.96
N GLU A 408 -12.50 39.29 -30.05
CA GLU A 408 -12.40 38.35 -31.19
C GLU A 408 -11.00 38.48 -31.85
N PRO A 409 -10.36 37.35 -32.21
CA PRO A 409 -9.31 37.37 -33.22
C PRO A 409 -9.94 37.26 -34.60
N ALA A 410 -9.51 38.16 -35.49
CA ALA A 410 -9.97 38.28 -36.86
C ALA A 410 -9.79 37.02 -37.72
N GLN A 411 -10.79 36.80 -38.48
CA GLN A 411 -11.10 35.91 -39.61
C GLN A 411 -9.98 35.16 -40.35
N GLY A 412 -10.26 33.87 -40.59
CA GLY A 412 -9.72 33.04 -41.68
C GLY A 412 -10.58 31.80 -41.93
N ASN A 413 -11.53 31.99 -42.86
CA ASN A 413 -12.29 31.02 -43.69
C ASN A 413 -12.52 29.54 -43.30
N GLN A 414 -13.81 29.23 -43.32
CA GLN A 414 -14.66 28.03 -43.24
C GLN A 414 -14.31 26.85 -44.19
N PRO A 415 -14.98 25.67 -44.16
CA PRO A 415 -16.43 25.49 -43.89
C PRO A 415 -16.84 24.29 -42.98
N ALA A 416 -18.12 24.37 -42.65
CA ALA A 416 -18.96 23.59 -41.77
C ALA A 416 -19.23 22.13 -42.16
N VAL A 417 -19.46 21.24 -41.18
CA VAL A 417 -20.48 20.18 -41.22
C VAL A 417 -21.08 19.98 -39.82
N LYS A 418 -22.41 19.85 -39.79
CA LYS A 418 -23.35 19.78 -38.67
C LYS A 418 -23.47 18.36 -38.04
N PRO A 419 -24.25 18.20 -36.96
CA PRO A 419 -23.96 17.29 -35.86
C PRO A 419 -24.85 16.03 -35.80
N ALA A 420 -24.47 15.04 -34.99
CA ALA A 420 -25.38 14.00 -34.52
C ALA A 420 -25.20 13.74 -33.02
N ARG A 421 -26.35 13.64 -32.34
CA ARG A 421 -26.57 13.43 -30.91
C ARG A 421 -26.35 11.97 -30.48
N SER A 422 -25.91 11.77 -29.26
CA SER A 422 -26.46 10.91 -28.16
C SER A 422 -25.29 10.61 -27.21
N GLY A 423 -25.31 10.91 -25.94
CA GLY A 423 -26.22 10.41 -24.92
C GLY A 423 -25.43 9.41 -24.05
N GLY A 424 -25.01 9.78 -22.81
CA GLY A 424 -24.46 8.81 -21.87
C GLY A 424 -23.60 9.45 -20.77
N ARG A 425 -24.22 9.66 -19.60
CA ARG A 425 -23.57 10.12 -18.37
C ARG A 425 -22.63 9.05 -17.81
N SER A 426 -21.42 9.40 -17.41
CA SER A 426 -20.80 8.88 -16.20
C SER A 426 -19.75 9.86 -15.69
N ALA A 427 -19.90 10.26 -14.43
CA ALA A 427 -19.01 11.14 -13.71
C ALA A 427 -17.73 10.38 -13.34
N HIS A 428 -16.58 10.90 -13.75
CA HIS A 428 -15.30 10.58 -13.16
C HIS A 428 -14.54 11.87 -12.89
N SER A 429 -14.09 12.02 -11.65
CA SER A 429 -13.25 13.06 -11.13
C SER A 429 -12.01 13.28 -12.01
N SER A 430 -11.93 14.46 -12.64
CA SER A 430 -10.77 14.87 -13.43
C SER A 430 -9.66 15.40 -12.53
N GLY A 431 -8.70 14.55 -12.17
CA GLY A 431 -7.35 14.99 -11.84
C GLY A 431 -6.77 15.73 -13.06
N ARG A 432 -6.11 16.86 -12.87
CA ARG A 432 -5.40 17.58 -13.95
C ARG A 432 -4.36 16.63 -14.54
N ARG A 433 -4.58 16.14 -15.77
CA ARG A 433 -3.57 15.37 -16.52
C ARG A 433 -2.43 16.30 -16.92
N ALA A 434 -1.19 15.77 -16.94
CA ALA A 434 -0.02 16.45 -17.48
C ALA A 434 -0.31 16.93 -18.89
N LYS A 435 0.06 18.18 -19.21
CA LYS A 435 -0.09 18.75 -20.55
C LYS A 435 1.03 18.15 -21.42
N VAL A 436 0.75 17.02 -22.08
CA VAL A 436 1.71 16.36 -22.95
C VAL A 436 1.84 17.16 -24.25
N GLU A 437 3.06 17.62 -24.55
CA GLU A 437 3.37 18.33 -25.80
C GLU A 437 3.59 17.34 -26.94
N THR A 438 2.47 16.78 -27.45
CA THR A 438 2.51 15.75 -28.50
C THR A 438 3.28 16.17 -29.74
N ASN A 439 3.22 17.46 -30.13
CA ASN A 439 3.95 17.98 -31.28
C ASN A 439 5.47 17.96 -31.06
N ALA A 440 5.94 18.27 -29.85
CA ALA A 440 7.37 18.20 -29.53
C ALA A 440 7.87 16.75 -29.56
N ILE A 441 7.08 15.80 -29.07
CA ILE A 441 7.42 14.37 -29.11
C ILE A 441 7.49 13.86 -30.55
N HIS A 442 6.53 14.22 -31.41
CA HIS A 442 6.55 13.84 -32.83
C HIS A 442 7.80 14.38 -33.54
N ASN A 443 8.16 15.65 -33.28
CA ASN A 443 9.38 16.23 -33.86
C ASN A 443 10.65 15.49 -33.43
N VAL A 444 10.71 15.01 -32.18
CA VAL A 444 11.84 14.18 -31.72
C VAL A 444 11.82 12.83 -32.42
N LEU A 445 10.66 12.17 -32.55
CA LEU A 445 10.53 10.86 -33.17
C LEU A 445 10.85 10.90 -34.69
N ASP A 446 10.50 11.96 -35.38
CA ASP A 446 10.79 12.14 -36.81
C ASP A 446 12.30 12.25 -37.09
N ASN A 447 13.07 12.81 -36.14
CA ASN A 447 14.52 13.02 -36.28
C ASN A 447 15.33 12.17 -35.29
N ALA A 448 14.75 11.13 -34.68
CA ALA A 448 15.43 10.28 -33.71
C ALA A 448 16.48 9.38 -34.38
N THR A 449 17.66 9.30 -33.74
CA THR A 449 18.73 8.41 -34.15
C THR A 449 19.13 7.46 -33.01
N SER A 450 19.52 6.23 -33.37
CA SER A 450 19.99 5.22 -32.41
C SER A 450 21.23 5.67 -31.65
N ASP A 451 22.14 6.37 -32.36
CA ASP A 451 23.41 6.85 -31.79
C ASP A 451 23.21 7.89 -30.72
N GLN A 452 22.30 8.86 -30.93
CA GLN A 452 21.97 9.91 -29.94
C GLN A 452 21.30 9.30 -28.70
N LEU A 453 20.38 8.36 -28.90
CA LEU A 453 19.74 7.66 -27.77
C LEU A 453 20.77 6.82 -27.00
N GLY A 454 21.68 6.12 -27.70
CA GLY A 454 22.77 5.37 -27.10
C GLY A 454 23.69 6.23 -26.25
N LEU A 455 24.06 7.42 -26.76
CA LEU A 455 24.88 8.39 -26.04
C LEU A 455 24.24 8.86 -24.72
N ILE A 456 22.94 9.14 -24.74
CA ILE A 456 22.21 9.56 -23.52
C ILE A 456 22.09 8.40 -22.55
N ARG A 457 21.75 7.20 -23.00
CA ARG A 457 21.61 6.00 -22.15
C ARG A 457 22.92 5.63 -21.46
N GLN A 458 24.05 5.71 -22.16
CA GLN A 458 25.37 5.44 -21.59
C GLN A 458 25.72 6.41 -20.44
N ASN A 459 25.34 7.68 -20.58
CA ASN A 459 25.62 8.72 -19.58
C ASN A 459 24.48 8.91 -18.55
N TRP A 460 23.37 8.13 -18.67
CA TRP A 460 22.17 8.33 -17.83
C TRP A 460 22.46 8.15 -16.35
N SER A 461 23.21 7.12 -15.99
CA SER A 461 23.62 6.87 -14.60
C SER A 461 24.45 8.00 -14.03
N ASP A 462 25.33 8.61 -14.82
CA ASP A 462 26.18 9.73 -14.37
C ASP A 462 25.36 11.01 -14.22
N ILE A 463 24.38 11.25 -15.10
CA ILE A 463 23.43 12.36 -14.97
C ILE A 463 22.66 12.24 -13.65
N LEU A 464 22.14 11.05 -13.33
CA LEU A 464 21.41 10.81 -12.08
C LEU A 464 22.28 11.06 -10.84
N ASN A 465 23.55 10.67 -10.88
CA ASN A 465 24.49 10.84 -9.78
C ASN A 465 24.90 12.31 -9.55
N MET A 466 24.81 13.16 -10.59
CA MET A 466 25.13 14.58 -10.50
C MET A 466 23.98 15.44 -10.00
N LEU A 467 22.76 14.95 -10.02
CA LEU A 467 21.56 15.65 -9.56
C LEU A 467 21.43 15.60 -8.03
N MET A 468 20.73 16.56 -7.46
CA MET A 468 20.36 16.52 -6.04
C MET A 468 19.51 15.29 -5.75
N LYS A 469 19.60 14.69 -4.55
CA LYS A 469 18.86 13.48 -4.16
C LYS A 469 17.36 13.58 -4.40
N SER A 470 16.75 14.75 -4.19
CA SER A 470 15.32 15.00 -4.47
C SER A 470 14.99 14.99 -5.96
N GLN A 471 15.89 15.51 -6.80
CA GLN A 471 15.73 15.53 -8.26
C GLN A 471 16.02 14.15 -8.87
N ALA A 472 17.04 13.45 -8.38
CA ALA A 472 17.35 12.08 -8.78
C ALA A 472 16.19 11.11 -8.46
N ALA A 473 15.51 11.30 -7.34
CA ALA A 473 14.33 10.50 -6.97
C ALA A 473 13.17 10.63 -7.97
N LEU A 474 12.98 11.79 -8.61
CA LEU A 474 11.96 11.97 -9.65
C LEU A 474 12.29 11.20 -10.95
N LEU A 475 13.58 10.96 -11.21
CA LEU A 475 14.07 10.24 -12.38
C LEU A 475 14.42 8.77 -12.09
N ALA A 476 14.30 8.29 -10.86
CA ALA A 476 14.72 6.94 -10.45
C ALA A 476 14.04 5.82 -11.26
N GLU A 477 12.78 6.05 -11.68
CA GLU A 477 12.00 5.12 -12.51
C GLU A 477 11.69 5.74 -13.90
N ALA A 478 12.51 6.69 -14.37
CA ALA A 478 12.35 7.34 -15.65
C ALA A 478 13.47 6.92 -16.61
N GLU A 479 13.12 6.75 -17.90
CA GLU A 479 14.03 6.25 -18.92
C GLU A 479 14.06 7.16 -20.15
N PRO A 480 15.23 7.42 -20.78
CA PRO A 480 15.32 8.06 -22.08
C PRO A 480 14.87 7.07 -23.17
N VAL A 481 13.82 7.44 -23.93
CA VAL A 481 13.16 6.55 -24.91
C VAL A 481 13.36 6.96 -26.36
N ALA A 482 13.63 8.23 -26.65
CA ALA A 482 13.94 8.75 -27.97
C ALA A 482 14.86 9.97 -27.86
N ALA A 483 15.78 10.14 -28.80
CA ALA A 483 16.67 11.29 -28.85
C ALA A 483 16.96 11.72 -30.30
N SER A 484 16.99 13.03 -30.52
CA SER A 484 17.39 13.71 -31.75
C SER A 484 18.55 14.67 -31.44
N ASP A 485 19.09 15.34 -32.44
CA ASP A 485 20.21 16.29 -32.31
C ASP A 485 19.84 17.55 -31.47
N GLN A 486 18.57 17.82 -31.24
CA GLN A 486 18.11 19.03 -30.53
C GLN A 486 17.33 18.75 -29.25
N SER A 487 16.77 17.54 -29.08
CA SER A 487 15.92 17.21 -27.96
C SER A 487 15.81 15.72 -27.72
N PHE A 488 15.51 15.33 -26.48
CA PHE A 488 15.26 13.93 -26.11
C PHE A 488 14.02 13.79 -25.23
N VAL A 489 13.41 12.60 -25.30
CA VAL A 489 12.18 12.27 -24.59
C VAL A 489 12.52 11.37 -23.40
N ILE A 490 12.02 11.76 -22.21
CA ILE A 490 12.08 10.97 -20.99
C ILE A 490 10.69 10.40 -20.71
N LYS A 491 10.60 9.08 -20.63
CA LYS A 491 9.41 8.35 -20.21
C LYS A 491 9.39 8.25 -18.68
N PHE A 492 8.30 8.70 -18.07
CA PHE A 492 8.06 8.60 -16.63
C PHE A 492 7.03 7.53 -16.34
N LYS A 493 7.29 6.67 -15.38
CA LYS A 493 6.36 5.61 -14.96
C LYS A 493 5.07 6.18 -14.34
N TYR A 494 5.17 7.30 -13.60
CA TYR A 494 4.04 7.95 -12.95
C TYR A 494 3.80 9.35 -13.52
N ASP A 495 2.53 9.67 -13.78
CA ASP A 495 2.09 10.98 -14.29
C ASP A 495 2.48 12.14 -13.35
N ILE A 496 2.39 11.90 -12.03
CA ILE A 496 2.77 12.88 -11.00
C ILE A 496 4.26 13.25 -11.09
N HIS A 497 5.15 12.27 -11.29
CA HIS A 497 6.59 12.53 -11.41
C HIS A 497 6.89 13.34 -12.68
N CYS A 498 6.20 13.04 -13.79
CA CYS A 498 6.31 13.82 -15.02
C CYS A 498 5.86 15.28 -14.81
N GLN A 499 4.74 15.51 -14.14
CA GLN A 499 4.23 16.85 -13.85
C GLN A 499 5.20 17.64 -12.93
N MET A 500 5.68 17.01 -11.87
CA MET A 500 6.62 17.63 -10.92
C MET A 500 7.98 17.97 -11.59
N ALA A 501 8.49 17.08 -12.42
CA ALA A 501 9.74 17.25 -13.14
C ALA A 501 9.63 18.35 -14.21
N MET A 502 8.63 18.29 -15.08
CA MET A 502 8.45 19.26 -16.17
C MET A 502 7.90 20.61 -15.70
N GLY A 503 7.19 20.64 -14.57
CA GLY A 503 6.68 21.87 -13.94
C GLY A 503 7.75 22.66 -13.19
N ASN A 504 8.92 22.09 -12.92
CA ASN A 504 10.02 22.74 -12.21
C ASN A 504 11.11 23.21 -13.19
N ALA A 505 11.14 24.52 -13.46
CA ALA A 505 12.10 25.12 -14.39
C ALA A 505 13.57 24.87 -13.96
N THR A 506 13.89 24.94 -12.67
CA THR A 506 15.24 24.69 -12.17
C THR A 506 15.68 23.24 -12.40
N PHE A 507 14.77 22.27 -12.22
CA PHE A 507 15.04 20.87 -12.54
C PHE A 507 15.40 20.67 -14.02
N VAL A 508 14.61 21.25 -14.93
CA VAL A 508 14.84 21.16 -16.37
C VAL A 508 16.17 21.78 -16.77
N GLU A 509 16.53 22.93 -16.17
CA GLU A 509 17.81 23.60 -16.42
C GLU A 509 18.99 22.78 -15.88
N ASP A 510 18.89 22.21 -14.68
CA ASP A 510 19.95 21.39 -14.08
C ASP A 510 20.22 20.13 -14.93
N VAL A 511 19.16 19.42 -15.35
CA VAL A 511 19.33 18.25 -16.21
C VAL A 511 19.93 18.63 -17.57
N LYS A 512 19.50 19.76 -18.19
CA LYS A 512 20.11 20.28 -19.43
C LYS A 512 21.59 20.60 -19.24
N ALA A 513 21.96 21.22 -18.13
CA ALA A 513 23.35 21.57 -17.83
C ALA A 513 24.23 20.33 -17.66
N HIS A 514 23.72 19.27 -17.00
CA HIS A 514 24.45 18.02 -16.82
C HIS A 514 24.57 17.24 -18.15
N VAL A 515 23.50 17.21 -18.97
CA VAL A 515 23.53 16.61 -20.33
C VAL A 515 24.55 17.33 -21.20
N LEU A 516 24.55 18.68 -21.22
CA LEU A 516 25.51 19.47 -21.96
C LEU A 516 26.97 19.18 -21.52
N ARG A 517 27.19 19.03 -20.20
CA ARG A 517 28.51 18.76 -19.64
C ARG A 517 29.06 17.39 -20.06
N LEU A 518 28.20 16.36 -20.15
CA LEU A 518 28.61 14.99 -20.45
C LEU A 518 28.62 14.70 -21.95
N THR A 519 27.63 15.22 -22.71
CA THR A 519 27.50 14.94 -24.15
C THR A 519 28.06 16.03 -25.06
N GLN A 520 28.41 17.20 -24.50
CA GLN A 520 28.79 18.42 -25.22
C GLN A 520 27.72 18.92 -26.22
N GLN A 521 26.47 18.48 -26.06
CA GLN A 521 25.34 18.85 -26.91
C GLN A 521 24.26 19.55 -26.08
N GLN A 522 23.68 20.61 -26.63
CA GLN A 522 22.59 21.34 -25.97
C GLN A 522 21.25 20.73 -26.38
N LEU A 523 20.72 19.84 -25.54
CA LEU A 523 19.51 19.10 -25.81
C LEU A 523 18.33 19.62 -24.95
N ASN A 524 17.16 19.77 -25.56
CA ASN A 524 15.93 20.06 -24.84
C ASN A 524 15.29 18.78 -24.31
N ILE A 525 14.59 18.89 -23.19
CA ILE A 525 13.96 17.74 -22.51
C ILE A 525 12.46 17.79 -22.72
N VAL A 526 11.89 16.65 -23.11
CA VAL A 526 10.44 16.47 -23.22
C VAL A 526 10.04 15.29 -22.32
N GLY A 527 9.21 15.54 -21.31
CA GLY A 527 8.69 14.50 -20.43
C GLY A 527 7.38 13.91 -20.94
N VAL A 528 7.23 12.60 -20.84
CA VAL A 528 5.99 11.89 -21.21
C VAL A 528 5.66 10.81 -20.19
N PRO A 529 4.39 10.70 -19.72
CA PRO A 529 3.95 9.55 -18.93
C PRO A 529 3.92 8.27 -19.76
N GLU A 530 4.13 7.11 -19.13
CA GLU A 530 4.18 5.80 -19.79
C GLU A 530 2.91 5.48 -20.58
N GLU A 531 1.71 5.72 -20.01
CA GLU A 531 0.43 5.51 -20.69
C GLU A 531 0.29 6.36 -21.99
N ALA A 532 0.75 7.62 -21.93
CA ALA A 532 0.70 8.52 -23.10
C ALA A 532 1.77 8.14 -24.14
N TRP A 533 2.94 7.67 -23.70
CA TRP A 533 4.02 7.23 -24.59
C TRP A 533 3.62 6.05 -25.46
N GLU A 534 3.00 5.01 -24.89
CA GLU A 534 2.55 3.84 -25.64
C GLU A 534 1.55 4.22 -26.74
N SER A 535 0.60 5.11 -26.44
CA SER A 535 -0.37 5.58 -27.42
C SER A 535 0.27 6.43 -28.53
N ILE A 536 1.19 7.34 -28.20
CA ILE A 536 1.90 8.18 -29.18
C ILE A 536 2.80 7.33 -30.07
N ARG A 537 3.53 6.38 -29.51
CA ARG A 537 4.39 5.44 -30.23
C ARG A 537 3.59 4.60 -31.22
N SER A 538 2.50 3.99 -30.80
CA SER A 538 1.65 3.16 -31.67
C SER A 538 1.04 3.97 -32.82
N ASN A 539 0.58 5.19 -32.55
CA ASN A 539 0.07 6.10 -33.59
C ASN A 539 1.17 6.53 -34.59
N PHE A 540 2.37 6.78 -34.10
CA PHE A 540 3.52 7.15 -34.94
C PHE A 540 3.91 6.02 -35.90
N ILE A 541 3.99 4.78 -35.40
CA ILE A 541 4.30 3.58 -36.21
C ILE A 541 3.19 3.33 -37.24
N ALA A 542 1.92 3.45 -36.84
CA ALA A 542 0.77 3.29 -37.75
C ALA A 542 0.79 4.33 -38.88
N LYS A 543 1.12 5.59 -38.58
CA LYS A 543 1.20 6.67 -39.57
C LYS A 543 2.35 6.45 -40.54
N ARG A 544 3.51 5.97 -40.11
CA ARG A 544 4.65 5.64 -40.98
C ARG A 544 4.34 4.46 -41.90
N LYS A 545 3.71 3.39 -41.39
CA LYS A 545 3.24 2.26 -42.22
C LYS A 545 2.26 2.67 -43.31
N SER A 546 1.41 3.68 -43.06
CA SER A 546 0.47 4.18 -44.09
C SER A 546 1.12 5.09 -45.15
N THR A 547 2.26 5.72 -44.85
CA THR A 547 3.00 6.58 -45.80
C THR A 547 3.87 5.73 -46.73
N ASP A 548 4.45 4.64 -46.25
CA ASP A 548 5.28 3.72 -47.06
C ASP A 548 4.45 2.86 -48.04
N SER A 549 3.13 2.71 -47.80
CA SER A 549 2.25 1.97 -48.71
C SER A 549 1.75 2.79 -49.93
N THR A 550 2.06 4.09 -50.00
CA THR A 550 1.64 4.97 -51.11
C THR A 550 2.73 5.24 -52.13
N ASP A 551 3.99 4.84 -51.90
CA ASP A 551 5.12 5.10 -52.81
C ASP A 551 5.57 3.87 -53.63
N SER A 552 4.84 2.75 -53.58
CA SER A 552 5.21 1.51 -54.30
C SER A 552 4.35 1.28 -55.53
N THR A 553 4.18 2.29 -56.40
CA THR A 553 3.68 2.07 -57.78
C THR A 553 4.51 2.92 -58.73
N ASN A 554 5.63 2.35 -59.18
CA ASN A 554 6.21 2.46 -60.51
C ASN A 554 7.68 1.95 -60.50
N THR A 555 7.92 0.80 -61.00
CA THR A 555 8.83 0.50 -62.12
C THR A 555 9.04 -1.01 -62.23
N SER A 556 8.61 -1.51 -63.37
CA SER A 556 8.81 -2.88 -63.85
C SER A 556 10.14 -3.02 -64.63
N GLU A 557 10.60 -4.28 -64.73
CA GLU A 557 11.50 -4.85 -65.71
C GLU A 557 13.01 -4.62 -65.49
N THR A 558 13.89 -5.60 -65.46
CA THR A 558 14.17 -6.77 -66.30
C THR A 558 15.32 -7.61 -65.74
N THR A 559 15.12 -8.94 -65.82
CA THR A 559 16.06 -10.05 -66.25
C THR A 559 17.48 -10.24 -65.69
N ASP A 560 17.66 -11.45 -65.28
CA ASP A 560 18.63 -12.53 -65.56
C ASP A 560 19.76 -12.83 -64.57
N ALA A 561 19.60 -13.99 -64.00
CA ALA A 561 20.48 -15.23 -63.95
C ALA A 561 21.86 -15.20 -63.27
N ILE A 562 22.05 -16.26 -62.53
CA ILE A 562 23.21 -17.14 -62.29
C ILE A 562 23.85 -17.12 -60.90
N ASP A 563 23.60 -18.22 -60.25
CA ASP A 563 24.43 -19.25 -59.60
C ASP A 563 24.97 -19.09 -58.18
N SER A 564 24.44 -20.01 -57.39
CA SER A 564 25.05 -20.78 -56.29
C SER A 564 26.10 -20.16 -55.37
N MET A 565 25.74 -19.98 -54.08
CA MET A 565 26.45 -20.57 -52.92
C MET A 565 25.70 -20.30 -51.62
N GLU A 566 25.60 -21.31 -50.80
CA GLU A 566 24.96 -21.37 -49.49
C GLU A 566 25.40 -20.25 -48.54
N THR A 567 24.45 -19.49 -48.00
CA THR A 567 24.55 -18.72 -46.76
C THR A 567 23.18 -18.64 -46.10
N PRO A 568 23.09 -18.43 -44.77
CA PRO A 568 21.93 -18.77 -44.00
C PRO A 568 20.74 -17.80 -44.21
N VAL A 569 19.56 -18.35 -44.02
CA VAL A 569 18.24 -17.75 -44.15
C VAL A 569 18.16 -16.39 -43.46
N THR A 570 18.19 -15.31 -44.23
CA THR A 570 17.73 -13.98 -43.80
C THR A 570 16.29 -13.87 -44.23
N THR A 571 15.39 -13.92 -43.23
CA THR A 571 14.00 -13.51 -43.40
C THR A 571 13.95 -12.09 -43.94
N ASN A 572 13.22 -11.87 -45.02
CA ASN A 572 12.95 -10.56 -45.61
C ASN A 572 12.12 -9.72 -44.64
N VAL A 573 12.79 -8.98 -43.78
CA VAL A 573 12.17 -8.02 -42.89
C VAL A 573 12.00 -6.73 -43.68
N SER A 574 10.78 -6.15 -43.70
CA SER A 574 10.53 -4.89 -44.41
C SER A 574 11.44 -3.77 -43.88
N PRO A 575 11.88 -2.81 -44.71
CA PRO A 575 12.76 -1.71 -44.27
C PRO A 575 12.22 -0.94 -43.06
N ALA A 576 10.90 -0.83 -42.93
CA ALA A 576 10.24 -0.19 -41.81
C ALA A 576 10.39 -0.98 -40.51
N VAL A 577 10.33 -2.31 -40.55
CA VAL A 577 10.54 -3.19 -39.41
C VAL A 577 12.00 -3.20 -38.98
N ALA A 578 12.94 -3.24 -39.92
CA ALA A 578 14.37 -3.14 -39.64
C ALA A 578 14.73 -1.81 -38.96
N GLN A 579 14.12 -0.72 -39.38
CA GLN A 579 14.32 0.60 -38.78
C GLN A 579 13.64 0.73 -37.41
N ALA A 580 12.48 0.09 -37.21
CA ALA A 580 11.81 0.01 -35.91
C ALA A 580 12.61 -0.81 -34.90
N VAL A 581 13.19 -1.96 -35.33
CA VAL A 581 14.11 -2.80 -34.53
C VAL A 581 15.38 -2.02 -34.17
N ALA A 582 15.95 -1.26 -35.13
CA ALA A 582 17.13 -0.44 -34.90
C ALA A 582 16.88 0.73 -33.92
N LEU A 583 15.67 1.31 -33.90
CA LEU A 583 15.29 2.43 -33.02
C LEU A 583 14.86 1.97 -31.63
N PHE A 584 14.22 0.81 -31.51
CA PHE A 584 13.55 0.39 -30.27
C PHE A 584 14.12 -0.90 -29.65
N GLY A 585 15.03 -1.61 -30.34
CA GLY A 585 15.59 -2.90 -29.94
C GLY A 585 14.69 -4.09 -30.28
N GLU A 586 15.29 -5.29 -30.48
CA GLU A 586 14.55 -6.52 -30.81
C GLU A 586 13.53 -6.96 -29.76
N GLU A 587 13.79 -6.67 -28.51
CA GLU A 587 12.90 -7.05 -27.39
C GLU A 587 11.60 -6.24 -27.32
N LEU A 588 11.52 -5.10 -28.03
CA LEU A 588 10.39 -4.18 -27.98
C LEU A 588 9.56 -4.14 -29.28
N VAL A 589 9.94 -4.90 -30.29
CA VAL A 589 9.26 -4.96 -31.60
C VAL A 589 8.69 -6.36 -31.80
N GLU A 590 7.40 -6.54 -31.61
CA GLU A 590 6.68 -7.80 -31.88
C GLU A 590 6.27 -7.83 -33.36
N ILE A 591 6.85 -8.72 -34.14
CA ILE A 591 6.51 -8.92 -35.55
C ILE A 591 5.36 -9.92 -35.61
N LYS A 592 4.14 -9.47 -35.96
CA LYS A 592 3.01 -10.35 -36.26
C LYS A 592 2.97 -10.55 -37.76
N GLU A 593 3.14 -11.79 -38.21
CA GLU A 593 2.83 -12.20 -39.58
C GLU A 593 1.31 -12.27 -39.74
N ASP A 594 0.77 -11.51 -40.72
CA ASP A 594 -0.64 -11.62 -41.13
C ASP A 594 -0.82 -12.83 -42.07
#